data_458dab4f7dff63728da930da37ced1f6
#
_entry.id   458dab4f7dff63728da930da37ced1f6
#
_cell.length_a   1.000
_cell.length_b   1.000
_cell.length_c   1.000
_cell.angle_alpha   90.00
_cell.angle_beta   90.00
_cell.angle_gamma   90.00
#
_symmetry.space_group_name_H-M   'P 1'
#
loop_
_entity.id
_entity.type
_entity.pdbx_description
1 polymer ?
#
loop_
_entity_poly.entity_id
_entity_poly.type
_entity_poly.pdbx_seq_one_letter_code
_entity_poly.pdbx_strand_id
1 'polypeptide(L)'
;MKFLILRRITQISILVLFILGNVYGVKILSGNLSSSSLFGQIPLSDPFAVLQILLAGFSVGINAIIGAIIVFAFYALVASRAFCSWVCPVNLLTDIAYKLREKFGFKGEKILNVSKNLRYYLLALALILSLALSVPAFESISFIGIIQRGIIYGSVSAIGIALGIVAFDMFVLKRGICSHVCPLGAFYAVVSKFALIRVKHDANACTKCMKCKLVCPEVQVLDMIGKESRAVSSSECISCGRCIDVCGDGALNFSIRNLRREK
;
A
#
# COMPACT_ATOMS: atom_id res chain seq x y z
N MET A 1 13.22 -14.75 -3.93
CA MET A 1 11.94 -14.59 -4.66
C MET A 1 10.70 -15.04 -3.86
N LYS A 2 10.88 -15.52 -2.64
CA LYS A 2 9.79 -16.05 -1.77
C LYS A 2 8.72 -15.00 -1.45
N PHE A 3 9.11 -13.80 -1.05
CA PHE A 3 8.17 -12.72 -0.70
C PHE A 3 7.40 -12.17 -1.90
N LEU A 4 8.02 -12.15 -3.08
CA LEU A 4 7.32 -11.76 -4.30
C LEU A 4 6.14 -12.70 -4.58
N ILE A 5 6.39 -14.02 -4.57
CA ILE A 5 5.37 -15.04 -4.84
C ILE A 5 4.28 -14.98 -3.79
N LEU A 6 4.65 -15.00 -2.50
CA LEU A 6 3.69 -14.95 -1.39
C LEU A 6 2.77 -13.75 -1.49
N ARG A 7 3.31 -12.59 -1.79
CA ARG A 7 2.56 -11.34 -1.94
C ARG A 7 1.57 -11.40 -3.12
N ARG A 8 1.96 -12.02 -4.26
CA ARG A 8 1.06 -12.21 -5.40
C ARG A 8 -0.07 -13.18 -5.08
N ILE A 9 0.27 -14.28 -4.42
CA ILE A 9 -0.75 -15.24 -3.96
C ILE A 9 -1.75 -14.53 -3.05
N THR A 10 -1.29 -13.76 -2.04
CA THR A 10 -2.18 -13.03 -1.13
C THR A 10 -3.08 -12.04 -1.87
N GLN A 11 -2.52 -11.22 -2.77
CA GLN A 11 -3.30 -10.24 -3.54
C GLN A 11 -4.37 -10.91 -4.41
N ILE A 12 -3.99 -11.97 -5.15
CA ILE A 12 -4.91 -12.70 -6.01
C ILE A 12 -5.97 -13.42 -5.18
N SER A 13 -5.58 -14.08 -4.08
CA SER A 13 -6.53 -14.77 -3.19
C SER A 13 -7.58 -13.82 -2.63
N ILE A 14 -7.19 -12.63 -2.17
CA ILE A 14 -8.13 -11.63 -1.67
C ILE A 14 -9.10 -11.19 -2.77
N LEU A 15 -8.62 -10.93 -3.99
CA LEU A 15 -9.50 -10.57 -5.11
C LEU A 15 -10.46 -11.69 -5.48
N VAL A 16 -9.98 -12.94 -5.54
CA VAL A 16 -10.82 -14.12 -5.80
C VAL A 16 -11.87 -14.29 -4.70
N LEU A 17 -11.52 -14.12 -3.43
CA LEU A 17 -12.47 -14.19 -2.32
C LEU A 17 -13.55 -13.12 -2.42
N PHE A 18 -13.22 -11.89 -2.83
CA PHE A 18 -14.21 -10.85 -3.09
C PHE A 18 -15.13 -11.20 -4.27
N ILE A 19 -14.60 -11.79 -5.35
CA ILE A 19 -15.43 -12.24 -6.48
C ILE A 19 -16.37 -13.35 -6.01
N LEU A 20 -15.86 -14.36 -5.31
CA LEU A 20 -16.67 -15.47 -4.79
C LEU A 20 -17.75 -14.97 -3.81
N GLY A 21 -17.41 -13.99 -2.95
CA GLY A 21 -18.34 -13.42 -2.00
C GLY A 21 -19.46 -12.60 -2.65
N ASN A 22 -19.13 -11.76 -3.63
CA ASN A 22 -20.10 -10.83 -4.22
C ASN A 22 -20.87 -11.42 -5.39
N VAL A 23 -20.26 -12.30 -6.21
CA VAL A 23 -20.89 -12.89 -7.40
C VAL A 23 -21.56 -14.23 -7.08
N TYR A 24 -20.89 -15.08 -6.30
CA TYR A 24 -21.36 -16.43 -6.01
C TYR A 24 -22.00 -16.58 -4.61
N GLY A 25 -22.04 -15.50 -3.81
CA GLY A 25 -22.68 -15.49 -2.49
C GLY A 25 -21.96 -16.29 -1.40
N VAL A 26 -20.69 -16.64 -1.61
CA VAL A 26 -19.87 -17.34 -0.60
C VAL A 26 -19.54 -16.38 0.54
N LYS A 27 -20.11 -16.61 1.73
CA LYS A 27 -20.00 -15.71 2.90
C LYS A 27 -18.62 -15.73 3.60
N ILE A 28 -17.52 -15.86 2.84
CA ILE A 28 -16.18 -15.77 3.43
C ILE A 28 -15.73 -14.31 3.49
N LEU A 29 -15.74 -13.61 2.35
CA LEU A 29 -15.37 -12.19 2.27
C LEU A 29 -16.30 -11.52 1.27
N SER A 30 -17.18 -10.65 1.76
CA SER A 30 -18.18 -9.94 0.94
C SER A 30 -18.01 -8.43 1.09
N GLY A 31 -18.47 -7.67 0.08
CA GLY A 31 -18.33 -6.20 0.03
C GLY A 31 -17.15 -5.73 -0.84
N ASN A 32 -16.45 -4.72 -0.40
CA ASN A 32 -15.30 -4.13 -1.11
C ASN A 32 -14.18 -3.75 -0.12
N LEU A 33 -13.06 -3.20 -0.61
CA LEU A 33 -11.94 -2.79 0.26
C LEU A 33 -12.28 -1.66 1.24
N SER A 34 -13.28 -0.83 0.93
CA SER A 34 -13.70 0.27 1.81
C SER A 34 -14.64 -0.22 2.91
N SER A 35 -15.47 -1.23 2.61
CA SER A 35 -16.40 -1.84 3.57
C SER A 35 -16.65 -3.29 3.19
N SER A 36 -16.25 -4.20 4.05
CA SER A 36 -16.39 -5.64 3.85
C SER A 36 -16.79 -6.34 5.14
N SER A 37 -17.26 -7.57 5.00
CA SER A 37 -17.52 -8.46 6.12
C SER A 37 -16.83 -9.80 5.93
N LEU A 38 -16.15 -10.25 6.98
CA LEU A 38 -15.51 -11.55 7.03
C LEU A 38 -16.46 -12.53 7.73
N PHE A 39 -16.77 -13.65 7.06
CA PHE A 39 -17.75 -14.66 7.48
C PHE A 39 -19.15 -14.09 7.77
N GLY A 40 -19.49 -12.91 7.22
CA GLY A 40 -20.76 -12.23 7.47
C GLY A 40 -20.95 -11.68 8.89
N GLN A 41 -19.94 -11.77 9.75
CA GLN A 41 -20.00 -11.38 11.17
C GLN A 41 -19.00 -10.29 11.53
N ILE A 42 -17.75 -10.40 11.08
CA ILE A 42 -16.69 -9.45 11.44
C ILE A 42 -16.68 -8.33 10.40
N PRO A 43 -17.07 -7.10 10.78
CA PRO A 43 -16.97 -5.97 9.86
C PRO A 43 -15.51 -5.59 9.69
N LEU A 44 -15.12 -5.27 8.45
CA LEU A 44 -13.82 -4.73 8.10
C LEU A 44 -14.05 -3.49 7.24
N SER A 45 -13.62 -2.34 7.71
CA SER A 45 -13.80 -1.08 7.00
C SER A 45 -12.47 -0.34 6.87
N ASP A 46 -12.27 0.35 5.75
CA ASP A 46 -11.08 1.20 5.60
C ASP A 46 -11.16 2.38 6.57
N PRO A 47 -10.21 2.53 7.51
CA PRO A 47 -10.23 3.61 8.47
C PRO A 47 -10.12 5.00 7.82
N PHE A 48 -9.49 5.11 6.64
CA PHE A 48 -9.41 6.38 5.92
C PHE A 48 -10.75 6.76 5.28
N ALA A 49 -11.49 5.80 4.72
CA ALA A 49 -12.84 6.02 4.19
C ALA A 49 -13.81 6.42 5.30
N VAL A 50 -13.79 5.71 6.44
CA VAL A 50 -14.63 6.04 7.60
C VAL A 50 -14.32 7.43 8.14
N LEU A 51 -13.04 7.80 8.24
CA LEU A 51 -12.63 9.15 8.66
C LEU A 51 -13.17 10.24 7.74
N GLN A 52 -13.12 10.03 6.42
CA GLN A 52 -13.69 10.99 5.45
C GLN A 52 -15.21 11.14 5.57
N ILE A 53 -15.93 10.02 5.77
CA ILE A 53 -17.39 10.03 5.94
C ILE A 53 -17.79 10.81 7.21
N LEU A 54 -17.06 10.60 8.32
CA LEU A 54 -17.27 11.33 9.57
C LEU A 54 -16.99 12.83 9.40
N LEU A 55 -15.91 13.20 8.72
CA LEU A 55 -15.57 14.61 8.43
C LEU A 55 -16.59 15.27 7.50
N ALA A 56 -17.17 14.50 6.59
CA ALA A 56 -18.25 14.96 5.72
C ALA A 56 -19.59 15.19 6.46
N GLY A 57 -19.65 14.92 7.76
CA GLY A 57 -20.85 15.14 8.60
C GLY A 57 -21.87 14.01 8.52
N PHE A 58 -21.56 12.88 7.89
CA PHE A 58 -22.46 11.74 7.84
C PHE A 58 -22.31 10.83 9.07
N SER A 59 -23.44 10.32 9.56
CA SER A 59 -23.44 9.28 10.59
C SER A 59 -22.93 7.96 10.02
N VAL A 60 -22.01 7.34 10.71
CA VAL A 60 -21.45 6.03 10.34
C VAL A 60 -22.02 4.96 11.27
N GLY A 61 -22.53 3.88 10.71
CA GLY A 61 -23.02 2.75 11.50
C GLY A 61 -21.94 2.18 12.42
N ILE A 62 -22.33 1.72 13.60
CA ILE A 62 -21.41 1.23 14.64
C ILE A 62 -20.52 0.08 14.14
N ASN A 63 -21.04 -0.78 13.26
CA ASN A 63 -20.28 -1.87 12.64
C ASN A 63 -19.13 -1.36 11.78
N ALA A 64 -19.32 -0.26 11.03
CA ALA A 64 -18.27 0.31 10.20
C ALA A 64 -17.17 0.97 11.06
N ILE A 65 -17.53 1.56 12.19
CA ILE A 65 -16.56 2.12 13.15
C ILE A 65 -15.73 0.99 13.78
N ILE A 66 -16.39 -0.08 14.25
CA ILE A 66 -15.70 -1.26 14.79
C ILE A 66 -14.74 -1.86 13.75
N GLY A 67 -15.22 -2.02 12.50
CA GLY A 67 -14.40 -2.53 11.40
C GLY A 67 -13.19 -1.65 11.11
N ALA A 68 -13.36 -0.32 11.14
CA ALA A 68 -12.27 0.63 10.95
C ALA A 68 -11.24 0.56 12.10
N ILE A 69 -11.68 0.40 13.34
CA ILE A 69 -10.78 0.24 14.49
C ILE A 69 -9.98 -1.07 14.39
N ILE A 70 -10.60 -2.17 13.98
CA ILE A 70 -9.92 -3.45 13.77
C ILE A 70 -8.82 -3.32 12.71
N VAL A 71 -9.16 -2.76 11.55
CA VAL A 71 -8.21 -2.57 10.43
C VAL A 71 -7.12 -1.58 10.81
N PHE A 72 -7.47 -0.48 11.47
CA PHE A 72 -6.51 0.51 11.96
C PHE A 72 -5.51 -0.12 12.93
N ALA A 73 -5.98 -0.83 13.96
CA ALA A 73 -5.13 -1.48 14.94
C ALA A 73 -4.21 -2.52 14.30
N PHE A 74 -4.73 -3.31 13.36
CA PHE A 74 -3.94 -4.30 12.62
C PHE A 74 -2.76 -3.64 11.88
N TYR A 75 -3.01 -2.62 11.06
CA TYR A 75 -1.95 -1.97 10.28
C TYR A 75 -1.06 -1.05 11.12
N ALA A 76 -1.56 -0.51 12.22
CA ALA A 76 -0.75 0.27 13.15
C ALA A 76 0.29 -0.59 13.88
N LEU A 77 -0.06 -1.84 14.21
CA LEU A 77 0.78 -2.71 15.05
C LEU A 77 1.57 -3.73 14.23
N VAL A 78 1.01 -4.31 13.17
CA VAL A 78 1.64 -5.46 12.51
C VAL A 78 2.79 -5.03 11.61
N ALA A 79 2.52 -4.34 10.51
CA ALA A 79 3.56 -4.02 9.54
C ALA A 79 3.31 -2.69 8.82
N SER A 80 4.37 -1.93 8.64
CA SER A 80 4.32 -0.61 7.98
C SER A 80 3.77 -0.73 6.58
N ARG A 81 2.71 0.05 6.28
CA ARG A 81 2.08 0.16 4.95
C ARG A 81 1.86 -1.19 4.25
N ALA A 82 1.65 -2.28 5.03
CA ALA A 82 1.49 -3.63 4.47
C ALA A 82 0.28 -3.71 3.53
N PHE A 83 -0.80 -2.97 3.81
CA PHE A 83 -1.94 -2.84 2.89
C PHE A 83 -1.49 -2.55 1.46
N CYS A 84 -0.59 -1.56 1.27
CA CYS A 84 -0.14 -1.14 -0.06
C CYS A 84 0.58 -2.23 -0.85
N SER A 85 1.26 -3.17 -0.19
CA SER A 85 2.04 -4.21 -0.87
C SER A 85 1.39 -5.58 -0.91
N TRP A 86 0.48 -5.90 0.03
CA TRP A 86 -0.10 -7.22 0.20
C TRP A 86 -1.58 -7.31 -0.17
N VAL A 87 -2.31 -6.19 -0.15
CA VAL A 87 -3.77 -6.16 -0.36
C VAL A 87 -4.15 -5.35 -1.60
N CYS A 88 -3.56 -4.15 -1.75
CA CYS A 88 -3.97 -3.20 -2.78
C CYS A 88 -3.75 -3.71 -4.21
N PRO A 89 -4.80 -3.75 -5.07
CA PRO A 89 -4.69 -4.21 -6.46
C PRO A 89 -3.85 -3.27 -7.33
N VAL A 90 -3.79 -1.97 -6.99
CA VAL A 90 -2.99 -0.98 -7.74
C VAL A 90 -1.50 -1.31 -7.67
N ASN A 91 -1.02 -1.93 -6.58
CA ASN A 91 0.36 -2.37 -6.49
C ASN A 91 0.72 -3.43 -7.55
N LEU A 92 -0.24 -4.25 -7.97
CA LEU A 92 -0.04 -5.20 -9.06
C LEU A 92 0.21 -4.46 -10.37
N LEU A 93 -0.61 -3.44 -10.66
CA LEU A 93 -0.52 -2.62 -11.88
C LEU A 93 0.82 -1.84 -11.94
N THR A 94 1.20 -1.20 -10.84
CA THR A 94 2.47 -0.46 -10.77
C THR A 94 3.69 -1.36 -10.89
N ASP A 95 3.59 -2.63 -10.47
CA ASP A 95 4.65 -3.61 -10.66
C ASP A 95 4.72 -4.11 -12.11
N ILE A 96 3.58 -4.24 -12.79
CA ILE A 96 3.53 -4.54 -14.23
C ILE A 96 4.14 -3.38 -15.00
N ALA A 97 3.73 -2.14 -14.72
CA ALA A 97 4.28 -0.94 -15.34
C ALA A 97 5.80 -0.85 -15.17
N TYR A 98 6.30 -1.16 -13.97
CA TYR A 98 7.74 -1.19 -13.70
C TYR A 98 8.49 -2.21 -14.56
N LYS A 99 7.97 -3.45 -14.67
CA LYS A 99 8.55 -4.49 -15.50
C LYS A 99 8.53 -4.14 -17.00
N LEU A 100 7.42 -3.56 -17.48
CA LEU A 100 7.30 -3.08 -18.85
C LEU A 100 8.33 -1.97 -19.13
N ARG A 101 8.46 -1.01 -18.21
CA ARG A 101 9.46 0.06 -18.30
C ARG A 101 10.89 -0.50 -18.42
N GLU A 102 11.24 -1.52 -17.65
CA GLU A 102 12.55 -2.19 -17.72
C GLU A 102 12.73 -2.91 -19.07
N LYS A 103 11.69 -3.65 -19.51
CA LYS A 103 11.72 -4.42 -20.77
C LYS A 103 11.86 -3.53 -22.00
N PHE A 104 11.17 -2.39 -22.03
CA PHE A 104 11.23 -1.43 -23.15
C PHE A 104 12.42 -0.47 -23.06
N GLY A 105 13.30 -0.65 -22.08
CA GLY A 105 14.53 0.14 -21.99
C GLY A 105 14.32 1.61 -21.63
N PHE A 106 13.14 2.00 -21.14
CA PHE A 106 12.88 3.35 -20.64
C PHE A 106 13.68 3.61 -19.35
N LYS A 107 15.02 3.55 -19.48
CA LYS A 107 15.96 3.88 -18.40
C LYS A 107 16.06 5.39 -18.16
N GLY A 108 15.25 6.17 -18.89
CA GLY A 108 15.22 7.62 -18.84
C GLY A 108 14.97 8.15 -17.43
N GLU A 109 15.60 9.26 -17.19
CA GLU A 109 15.45 10.07 -15.99
C GLU A 109 13.98 10.38 -15.72
N LYS A 110 13.65 10.64 -14.47
CA LYS A 110 12.33 11.12 -14.05
C LYS A 110 11.97 12.35 -14.91
N ILE A 111 10.94 12.26 -15.71
CA ILE A 111 10.43 13.42 -16.48
C ILE A 111 10.01 14.53 -15.51
N LEU A 112 9.52 14.13 -14.32
CA LEU A 112 9.08 15.06 -13.28
C LEU A 112 9.79 14.74 -11.95
N ASN A 113 10.47 15.74 -11.39
CA ASN A 113 10.99 15.71 -10.03
C ASN A 113 9.88 16.06 -9.05
N VAL A 114 9.02 15.11 -8.76
CA VAL A 114 7.93 15.28 -7.79
C VAL A 114 8.43 14.87 -6.39
N SER A 115 8.23 15.75 -5.42
CA SER A 115 8.52 15.42 -4.03
C SER A 115 7.59 14.32 -3.52
N LYS A 116 8.12 13.36 -2.75
CA LYS A 116 7.32 12.33 -2.08
C LYS A 116 6.37 12.90 -1.02
N ASN A 117 6.61 14.12 -0.59
CA ASN A 117 5.72 14.83 0.34
C ASN A 117 4.38 15.21 -0.30
N LEU A 118 4.28 15.22 -1.65
CA LEU A 118 3.03 15.53 -2.34
C LEU A 118 1.86 14.67 -1.85
N ARG A 119 2.07 13.39 -1.58
CA ARG A 119 1.01 12.50 -1.07
C ARG A 119 0.45 12.93 0.30
N TYR A 120 1.26 13.59 1.15
CA TYR A 120 0.80 14.13 2.44
C TYR A 120 -0.02 15.39 2.26
N TYR A 121 0.35 16.24 1.29
CA TYR A 121 -0.47 17.39 0.92
C TYR A 121 -1.81 16.94 0.32
N LEU A 122 -1.80 15.90 -0.53
CA LEU A 122 -3.03 15.32 -1.07
C LEU A 122 -3.88 14.65 0.01
N LEU A 123 -3.27 14.03 1.02
CA LEU A 123 -3.97 13.50 2.18
C LEU A 123 -4.68 14.63 2.95
N ALA A 124 -3.95 15.70 3.28
CA ALA A 124 -4.52 16.86 3.97
C ALA A 124 -5.63 17.51 3.14
N LEU A 125 -5.40 17.69 1.84
CA LEU A 125 -6.40 18.25 0.91
C LEU A 125 -7.66 17.38 0.87
N ALA A 126 -7.54 16.05 0.78
CA ALA A 126 -8.68 15.14 0.78
C ALA A 126 -9.52 15.26 2.05
N LEU A 127 -8.88 15.40 3.22
CA LEU A 127 -9.59 15.57 4.49
C LEU A 127 -10.26 16.95 4.59
N ILE A 128 -9.58 18.02 4.17
CA ILE A 128 -10.14 19.39 4.14
C ILE A 128 -11.33 19.45 3.16
N LEU A 129 -11.20 18.88 1.98
CA LEU A 129 -12.31 18.85 1.01
C LEU A 129 -13.49 18.01 1.51
N SER A 130 -13.23 16.91 2.23
CA SER A 130 -14.29 16.10 2.82
C SER A 130 -15.10 16.91 3.84
N LEU A 131 -14.42 17.73 4.65
CA LEU A 131 -15.07 18.62 5.62
C LEU A 131 -15.81 19.79 4.92
N ALA A 132 -15.18 20.43 3.93
CA ALA A 132 -15.72 21.64 3.29
C ALA A 132 -16.91 21.35 2.35
N LEU A 133 -16.84 20.22 1.62
CA LEU A 133 -17.86 19.86 0.63
C LEU A 133 -18.92 18.91 1.17
N SER A 134 -18.78 18.44 2.41
CA SER A 134 -19.65 17.41 3.00
C SER A 134 -19.77 16.15 2.11
N VAL A 135 -18.67 15.74 1.46
CA VAL A 135 -18.58 14.55 0.60
C VAL A 135 -17.28 13.82 0.90
N PRO A 136 -17.23 12.49 0.99
CA PRO A 136 -15.98 11.76 1.16
C PRO A 136 -15.11 11.90 -0.11
N ALA A 137 -14.31 12.96 -0.17
CA ALA A 137 -13.69 13.47 -1.38
C ALA A 137 -12.81 12.45 -2.10
N PHE A 138 -11.90 11.77 -1.40
CA PHE A 138 -11.05 10.77 -2.04
C PHE A 138 -11.81 9.47 -2.31
N GLU A 139 -12.69 9.03 -1.41
CA GLU A 139 -13.44 7.78 -1.61
C GLU A 139 -14.33 7.85 -2.87
N SER A 140 -14.90 9.03 -3.16
CA SER A 140 -15.73 9.26 -4.34
C SER A 140 -14.98 9.07 -5.66
N ILE A 141 -13.67 9.38 -5.71
CA ILE A 141 -12.79 9.29 -6.89
C ILE A 141 -11.71 8.23 -6.75
N SER A 142 -11.81 7.36 -5.74
CA SER A 142 -10.78 6.39 -5.41
C SER A 142 -10.53 5.43 -6.58
N PHE A 143 -9.38 5.60 -7.23
CA PHE A 143 -8.92 4.68 -8.27
C PHE A 143 -8.74 3.25 -7.74
N ILE A 144 -8.46 3.08 -6.45
CA ILE A 144 -8.34 1.77 -5.79
C ILE A 144 -9.70 1.08 -5.75
N GLY A 145 -10.72 1.80 -5.29
CA GLY A 145 -12.11 1.31 -5.23
C GLY A 145 -12.68 1.05 -6.62
N ILE A 146 -12.41 1.93 -7.60
CA ILE A 146 -12.89 1.75 -8.98
C ILE A 146 -12.26 0.51 -9.61
N ILE A 147 -10.95 0.30 -9.47
CA ILE A 147 -10.26 -0.88 -10.01
C ILE A 147 -10.78 -2.15 -9.35
N GLN A 148 -10.93 -2.16 -8.02
CA GLN A 148 -11.42 -3.34 -7.33
C GLN A 148 -12.86 -3.69 -7.75
N ARG A 149 -13.76 -2.71 -7.74
CA ARG A 149 -15.14 -2.90 -8.21
C ARG A 149 -15.19 -3.34 -9.67
N GLY A 150 -14.31 -2.81 -10.50
CA GLY A 150 -14.19 -3.21 -11.89
C GLY A 150 -13.72 -4.64 -12.07
N ILE A 151 -12.83 -5.13 -11.22
CA ILE A 151 -12.39 -6.54 -11.22
C ILE A 151 -13.55 -7.46 -10.77
N ILE A 152 -14.35 -7.04 -9.78
CA ILE A 152 -15.45 -7.85 -9.25
C ILE A 152 -16.63 -7.89 -10.22
N TYR A 153 -17.03 -6.74 -10.78
CA TYR A 153 -18.26 -6.57 -11.57
C TYR A 153 -18.04 -6.36 -13.08
N GLY A 154 -16.78 -6.38 -13.55
CA GLY A 154 -16.46 -6.27 -14.98
C GLY A 154 -16.67 -4.88 -15.59
N SER A 155 -16.42 -3.78 -14.82
CA SER A 155 -16.64 -2.42 -15.31
C SER A 155 -15.56 -1.96 -16.30
N VAL A 156 -15.98 -1.42 -17.44
CA VAL A 156 -15.09 -0.87 -18.50
C VAL A 156 -14.29 0.33 -17.99
N SER A 157 -14.86 1.16 -17.12
CA SER A 157 -14.17 2.33 -16.53
C SER A 157 -12.92 1.93 -15.74
N ALA A 158 -12.93 0.78 -15.10
CA ALA A 158 -11.77 0.26 -14.37
C ALA A 158 -10.59 -0.08 -15.30
N ILE A 159 -10.88 -0.55 -16.53
CA ILE A 159 -9.85 -0.84 -17.53
C ILE A 159 -9.16 0.47 -17.94
N GLY A 160 -9.94 1.52 -18.22
CA GLY A 160 -9.38 2.83 -18.57
C GLY A 160 -8.48 3.41 -17.49
N ILE A 161 -8.91 3.34 -16.22
CA ILE A 161 -8.11 3.80 -15.08
C ILE A 161 -6.87 2.93 -14.90
N ALA A 162 -6.97 1.61 -15.03
CA ALA A 162 -5.84 0.71 -14.91
C ALA A 162 -4.78 0.98 -16.00
N LEU A 163 -5.21 1.19 -17.25
CA LEU A 163 -4.33 1.57 -18.35
C LEU A 163 -3.69 2.95 -18.10
N GLY A 164 -4.45 3.93 -17.61
CA GLY A 164 -3.94 5.24 -17.23
C GLY A 164 -2.86 5.19 -16.16
N ILE A 165 -3.05 4.36 -15.12
CA ILE A 165 -2.05 4.14 -14.07
C ILE A 165 -0.79 3.49 -14.64
N VAL A 166 -0.94 2.46 -15.47
CA VAL A 166 0.20 1.78 -16.09
C VAL A 166 0.97 2.73 -17.00
N ALA A 167 0.26 3.52 -17.82
CA ALA A 167 0.88 4.51 -18.70
C ALA A 167 1.61 5.60 -17.90
N PHE A 168 0.99 6.14 -16.86
CA PHE A 168 1.60 7.15 -15.99
C PHE A 168 2.89 6.63 -15.33
N ASP A 169 2.84 5.44 -14.73
CA ASP A 169 4.00 4.83 -14.06
C ASP A 169 5.09 4.39 -15.05
N MET A 170 4.71 4.09 -16.31
CA MET A 170 5.64 3.68 -17.35
C MET A 170 6.36 4.89 -17.97
N PHE A 171 5.64 5.96 -18.31
CA PHE A 171 6.18 7.08 -19.07
C PHE A 171 6.59 8.27 -18.21
N VAL A 172 5.82 8.62 -17.16
CA VAL A 172 6.01 9.88 -16.42
C VAL A 172 6.91 9.69 -15.22
N LEU A 173 6.54 8.81 -14.28
CA LEU A 173 7.21 8.70 -12.99
C LEU A 173 7.22 7.27 -12.49
N LYS A 174 8.41 6.70 -12.29
CA LYS A 174 8.57 5.34 -11.75
C LYS A 174 7.79 5.17 -10.44
N ARG A 175 6.72 4.33 -10.47
CA ARG A 175 5.81 4.11 -9.32
C ARG A 175 5.18 5.39 -8.78
N GLY A 176 4.90 6.34 -9.66
CA GLY A 176 4.44 7.68 -9.32
C GLY A 176 3.14 7.68 -8.54
N ILE A 177 2.17 6.86 -8.95
CA ILE A 177 0.87 6.78 -8.28
C ILE A 177 1.04 6.37 -6.83
N CYS A 178 1.69 5.21 -6.56
CA CYS A 178 1.78 4.68 -5.20
C CYS A 178 2.73 5.47 -4.28
N SER A 179 3.83 6.01 -4.84
CA SER A 179 4.88 6.67 -4.04
C SER A 179 4.69 8.17 -3.88
N HIS A 180 3.94 8.83 -4.78
CA HIS A 180 3.87 10.30 -4.81
C HIS A 180 2.45 10.85 -4.75
N VAL A 181 1.44 10.15 -5.28
CA VAL A 181 0.08 10.69 -5.46
C VAL A 181 -0.93 10.09 -4.48
N CYS A 182 -0.79 8.82 -4.09
CA CYS A 182 -1.82 8.11 -3.32
C CYS A 182 -1.95 8.62 -1.88
N PRO A 183 -3.06 9.30 -1.49
CA PRO A 183 -3.26 9.78 -0.12
C PRO A 183 -3.48 8.63 0.88
N LEU A 184 -4.10 7.51 0.44
CA LEU A 184 -4.26 6.32 1.27
C LEU A 184 -2.89 5.75 1.67
N GLY A 185 -1.90 5.79 0.76
CA GLY A 185 -0.51 5.41 1.08
C GLY A 185 0.14 6.30 2.14
N ALA A 186 -0.15 7.61 2.12
CA ALA A 186 0.29 8.55 3.16
C ALA A 186 -0.42 8.28 4.49
N PHE A 187 -1.73 8.04 4.48
CA PHE A 187 -2.50 7.69 5.66
C PHE A 187 -1.92 6.46 6.37
N TYR A 188 -1.72 5.35 5.64
CA TYR A 188 -1.11 4.16 6.23
C TYR A 188 0.35 4.36 6.67
N ALA A 189 1.11 5.28 6.07
CA ALA A 189 2.44 5.63 6.57
C ALA A 189 2.36 6.30 7.95
N VAL A 190 1.39 7.19 8.17
CA VAL A 190 1.18 7.84 9.47
C VAL A 190 0.71 6.82 10.51
N VAL A 191 -0.31 6.02 10.17
CA VAL A 191 -0.90 5.00 11.07
C VAL A 191 0.15 3.97 11.51
N SER A 192 0.99 3.51 10.59
CA SER A 192 1.95 2.43 10.86
C SER A 192 3.27 2.88 11.49
N LYS A 193 3.33 4.07 12.06
CA LYS A 193 4.53 4.58 12.74
C LYS A 193 5.01 3.65 13.87
N PHE A 194 4.08 2.97 14.53
CA PHE A 194 4.34 2.05 15.65
C PHE A 194 4.43 0.59 15.26
N ALA A 195 4.38 0.26 13.96
CA ALA A 195 4.39 -1.11 13.48
C ALA A 195 5.59 -1.90 14.00
N LEU A 196 5.31 -3.12 14.45
CA LEU A 196 6.26 -4.01 15.12
C LEU A 196 7.15 -4.75 14.12
N ILE A 197 6.60 -5.18 12.99
CA ILE A 197 7.38 -5.92 11.98
C ILE A 197 8.11 -4.92 11.08
N ARG A 198 9.43 -4.97 11.11
CA ARG A 198 10.32 -4.09 10.33
C ARG A 198 11.41 -4.92 9.62
N VAL A 199 11.91 -4.39 8.52
CA VAL A 199 13.10 -4.95 7.88
C VAL A 199 14.32 -4.54 8.70
N LYS A 200 15.13 -5.52 9.14
CA LYS A 200 16.39 -5.31 9.84
C LYS A 200 17.56 -5.55 8.88
N HIS A 201 18.57 -4.72 8.98
CA HIS A 201 19.83 -4.83 8.27
C HIS A 201 20.94 -5.24 9.25
N ASP A 202 21.79 -6.16 8.81
CA ASP A 202 23.04 -6.51 9.47
C ASP A 202 24.22 -6.02 8.61
N ALA A 203 24.96 -5.05 9.14
CA ALA A 203 26.08 -4.44 8.42
C ALA A 203 27.29 -5.40 8.29
N ASN A 204 27.44 -6.35 9.22
CA ASN A 204 28.56 -7.31 9.21
C ASN A 204 28.41 -8.34 8.09
N ALA A 205 27.18 -8.75 7.78
CA ALA A 205 26.89 -9.68 6.70
C ALA A 205 26.76 -9.01 5.33
N CYS A 206 26.78 -7.67 5.26
CA CYS A 206 26.47 -6.91 4.05
C CYS A 206 27.70 -6.64 3.18
N THR A 207 27.74 -7.18 1.95
CA THR A 207 28.79 -6.91 0.95
C THR A 207 28.67 -5.54 0.25
N LYS A 208 27.71 -4.70 0.64
CA LYS A 208 27.45 -3.36 0.06
C LYS A 208 27.16 -3.35 -1.46
N CYS A 209 26.61 -4.43 -1.99
CA CYS A 209 26.31 -4.58 -3.43
C CYS A 209 25.16 -3.69 -3.93
N MET A 210 24.42 -3.01 -3.07
CA MET A 210 23.33 -2.05 -3.33
C MET A 210 22.12 -2.60 -4.12
N LYS A 211 22.04 -3.88 -4.43
CA LYS A 211 20.90 -4.50 -5.16
C LYS A 211 19.56 -4.26 -4.46
N CYS A 212 19.54 -4.24 -3.12
CA CYS A 212 18.35 -3.96 -2.32
C CYS A 212 17.77 -2.56 -2.58
N LYS A 213 18.62 -1.55 -2.80
CA LYS A 213 18.19 -0.18 -3.13
C LYS A 213 17.60 -0.09 -4.54
N LEU A 214 18.11 -0.84 -5.51
CA LEU A 214 17.62 -0.83 -6.89
C LEU A 214 16.17 -1.34 -7.00
N VAL A 215 15.80 -2.35 -6.21
CA VAL A 215 14.46 -2.96 -6.24
C VAL A 215 13.47 -2.29 -5.29
N CYS A 216 13.96 -1.42 -4.39
CA CYS A 216 13.11 -0.78 -3.38
C CYS A 216 12.23 0.31 -4.02
N PRO A 217 10.90 0.29 -3.83
CA PRO A 217 10.02 1.37 -4.30
C PRO A 217 10.24 2.68 -3.52
N GLU A 218 10.66 2.57 -2.26
CA GLU A 218 10.89 3.69 -1.35
C GLU A 218 12.35 3.70 -0.89
N VAL A 219 13.27 3.99 -1.82
CA VAL A 219 14.73 3.88 -1.61
C VAL A 219 15.22 4.63 -0.37
N GLN A 220 14.59 5.76 -0.02
CA GLN A 220 14.96 6.58 1.14
C GLN A 220 14.85 5.85 2.48
N VAL A 221 14.04 4.77 2.56
CA VAL A 221 13.92 3.99 3.81
C VAL A 221 15.11 3.07 4.07
N LEU A 222 15.99 2.90 3.08
CA LEU A 222 17.18 2.05 3.14
C LEU A 222 18.47 2.88 3.30
N ASP A 223 18.42 3.92 4.11
CA ASP A 223 19.55 4.82 4.38
C ASP A 223 20.69 4.15 5.14
N MET A 224 20.36 3.14 5.99
CA MET A 224 21.31 2.37 6.81
C MET A 224 22.15 1.36 6.02
N ILE A 225 21.78 1.03 4.77
CA ILE A 225 22.47 -0.02 4.00
C ILE A 225 23.94 0.32 3.79
N GLY A 226 24.80 -0.61 4.24
CA GLY A 226 26.26 -0.48 4.15
C GLY A 226 26.87 0.43 5.20
N LYS A 227 26.10 0.94 6.16
CA LYS A 227 26.55 1.83 7.24
C LYS A 227 26.35 1.21 8.62
N GLU A 228 25.12 0.82 8.96
CA GLU A 228 24.72 0.47 10.33
C GLU A 228 23.85 -0.78 10.37
N SER A 229 24.00 -1.54 11.47
CA SER A 229 23.12 -2.67 11.78
C SER A 229 21.92 -2.15 12.59
N ARG A 230 20.80 -1.86 11.89
CA ARG A 230 19.56 -1.42 12.53
C ARG A 230 18.30 -1.83 11.74
N ALA A 231 17.16 -1.72 12.37
CA ALA A 231 15.88 -1.86 11.68
C ALA A 231 15.54 -0.58 10.91
N VAL A 232 14.72 -0.71 9.86
CA VAL A 232 14.14 0.42 9.13
C VAL A 232 13.28 1.23 10.10
N SER A 233 13.66 2.47 10.41
CA SER A 233 12.92 3.36 11.31
C SER A 233 11.73 4.02 10.62
N SER A 234 11.83 4.27 9.32
CA SER A 234 10.81 4.96 8.55
C SER A 234 9.52 4.14 8.37
N SER A 235 8.38 4.75 8.66
CA SER A 235 7.05 4.19 8.39
C SER A 235 6.68 4.16 6.90
N GLU A 236 7.52 4.77 6.04
CA GLU A 236 7.37 4.77 4.60
C GLU A 236 7.63 3.39 3.96
N CYS A 237 8.28 2.49 4.66
CA CYS A 237 8.51 1.13 4.20
C CYS A 237 7.18 0.42 3.98
N ILE A 238 6.95 -0.13 2.78
CA ILE A 238 5.73 -0.88 2.45
C ILE A 238 5.80 -2.36 2.84
N SER A 239 6.81 -2.78 3.57
CA SER A 239 7.02 -4.17 4.05
C SER A 239 6.87 -5.23 2.96
N CYS A 240 7.34 -4.93 1.74
CA CYS A 240 7.13 -5.79 0.57
C CYS A 240 8.12 -6.95 0.43
N GLY A 241 9.20 -6.99 1.23
CA GLY A 241 10.21 -8.05 1.24
C GLY A 241 11.14 -8.12 0.03
N ARG A 242 11.06 -7.21 -0.95
CA ARG A 242 11.91 -7.25 -2.17
C ARG A 242 13.39 -7.13 -1.87
N CYS A 243 13.76 -6.27 -0.93
CA CYS A 243 15.14 -6.09 -0.51
C CYS A 243 15.71 -7.37 0.11
N ILE A 244 14.86 -8.16 0.79
CA ILE A 244 15.23 -9.45 1.36
C ILE A 244 15.39 -10.49 0.25
N ASP A 245 14.46 -10.53 -0.71
CA ASP A 245 14.48 -11.50 -1.82
C ASP A 245 15.72 -11.38 -2.72
N VAL A 246 16.31 -10.20 -2.86
CA VAL A 246 17.50 -9.97 -3.70
C VAL A 246 18.82 -9.97 -2.92
N CYS A 247 18.76 -10.06 -1.60
CA CYS A 247 19.94 -10.09 -0.76
C CYS A 247 20.53 -11.49 -0.74
N GLY A 248 21.59 -11.71 -1.51
CA GLY A 248 22.32 -12.99 -1.53
C GLY A 248 23.07 -13.28 -0.23
N ASP A 249 23.45 -12.23 0.51
CA ASP A 249 24.25 -12.32 1.73
C ASP A 249 23.39 -12.62 2.98
N GLY A 250 22.06 -12.64 2.87
CA GLY A 250 21.15 -12.79 4.01
C GLY A 250 21.19 -11.62 5.03
N ALA A 251 21.83 -10.51 4.66
CA ALA A 251 22.00 -9.33 5.52
C ALA A 251 20.69 -8.57 5.83
N LEU A 252 19.59 -8.92 5.17
CA LEU A 252 18.27 -8.30 5.35
C LEU A 252 17.24 -9.37 5.72
N ASN A 253 16.48 -9.14 6.78
CA ASN A 253 15.39 -10.01 7.20
C ASN A 253 14.26 -9.21 7.86
N PHE A 254 13.06 -9.81 7.99
CA PHE A 254 12.02 -9.28 8.85
C PHE A 254 12.34 -9.58 10.32
N SER A 255 12.18 -8.59 11.17
CA SER A 255 12.39 -8.70 12.61
C SER A 255 11.33 -7.92 13.36
N ILE A 256 11.04 -8.34 14.58
CA ILE A 256 10.20 -7.60 15.51
C ILE A 256 11.01 -6.43 16.06
N ARG A 257 10.44 -5.25 16.01
CA ARG A 257 11.03 -4.01 16.52
C ARG A 257 11.24 -4.08 18.03
N ASN A 258 12.45 -3.86 18.47
CA ASN A 258 12.74 -3.77 19.89
C ASN A 258 12.64 -2.30 20.34
N LEU A 259 11.48 -1.91 20.85
CA LEU A 259 11.18 -0.53 21.27
C LEU A 259 12.10 0.01 22.38
N ARG A 260 12.82 -0.87 23.10
CA ARG A 260 13.74 -0.48 24.18
C ARG A 260 15.13 -0.03 23.71
N ARG A 261 15.55 -0.36 22.47
CA ARG A 261 16.90 -0.05 21.96
C ARG A 261 16.98 1.13 20.99
N GLU A 262 15.87 1.76 20.68
CA GLU A 262 15.81 2.86 19.70
C GLU A 262 15.53 4.23 20.36
N LYS A 263 15.83 4.37 21.67
CA LYS A 263 15.86 5.69 22.34
C LYS A 263 17.26 6.27 22.30
#